data_dcdde4bae91e1c4042dec7ad1905f741
#
_entry.id   dcdde4bae91e1c4042dec7ad1905f741
#
_cell.length_a   1.000
_cell.length_b   1.000
_cell.length_c   1.000
_cell.angle_alpha   90.00
_cell.angle_beta   90.00
_cell.angle_gamma   90.00
#
_symmetry.space_group_name_H-M   'P 1'
#
loop_
_entity.id
_entity.type
_entity.pdbx_description
1 polymer ?
#
loop_
_entity_poly.entity_id
_entity_poly.type
_entity_poly.pdbx_seq_one_letter_code
_entity_poly.pdbx_strand_id
1 'polypeptide(L)'
;MDAKAQAAARPFEHTVIVRPTTFQAGCAIGTDKWVEFQSLYQLLVDDETQNRAICEEVVRAVRDGRSPLILTERNEHLDRFEGVLSASVPHVVVLRGGMGKKQRRTEAERLAAIPREEGRVILATGKYIGEGFDDPRLDTLFLTLPVSWRGTIAQ
;
A
#
# COMPACT_ATOMS: atom_id res chain seq x y z
N MET A 1 -24.47 -1.44 -3.16
CA MET A 1 -24.10 -2.65 -3.94
C MET A 1 -23.07 -3.41 -3.13
N ASP A 2 -23.24 -4.70 -2.95
CA ASP A 2 -22.32 -5.53 -2.18
C ASP A 2 -20.97 -5.63 -2.90
N ALA A 3 -19.85 -5.44 -2.20
CA ALA A 3 -18.49 -5.53 -2.72
C ALA A 3 -18.23 -6.87 -3.45
N LYS A 4 -18.88 -7.94 -2.99
CA LYS A 4 -18.81 -9.26 -3.59
C LYS A 4 -19.51 -9.31 -4.96
N ALA A 5 -20.61 -8.61 -5.12
CA ALA A 5 -21.32 -8.50 -6.39
C ALA A 5 -20.55 -7.63 -7.40
N GLN A 6 -19.88 -6.57 -6.95
CA GLN A 6 -19.01 -5.75 -7.78
C GLN A 6 -17.75 -6.51 -8.25
N ALA A 7 -17.15 -7.31 -7.39
CA ALA A 7 -16.00 -8.13 -7.76
C ALA A 7 -16.37 -9.21 -8.80
N ALA A 8 -17.56 -9.82 -8.68
CA ALA A 8 -18.05 -10.82 -9.62
C ALA A 8 -18.42 -10.25 -11.01
N ALA A 9 -18.71 -8.95 -11.09
CA ALA A 9 -19.06 -8.27 -12.34
C ALA A 9 -17.85 -7.78 -13.16
N ARG A 10 -16.63 -7.90 -12.64
CA ARG A 10 -15.40 -7.43 -13.30
C ARG A 10 -14.86 -8.51 -14.26
N PRO A 11 -14.44 -8.14 -15.48
CA PRO A 11 -13.99 -9.11 -16.51
C PRO A 11 -12.54 -9.58 -16.32
N PHE A 12 -12.00 -9.56 -15.10
CA PHE A 12 -10.63 -10.00 -14.82
C PHE A 12 -10.56 -10.84 -13.54
N GLU A 13 -9.62 -11.77 -13.54
CA GLU A 13 -9.38 -12.64 -12.42
C GLU A 13 -8.62 -11.89 -11.30
N HIS A 14 -9.02 -12.16 -10.06
CA HIS A 14 -8.34 -11.67 -8.86
C HIS A 14 -7.59 -12.83 -8.23
N THR A 15 -6.30 -12.64 -8.03
CA THR A 15 -5.45 -13.60 -7.33
C THR A 15 -4.99 -12.99 -6.02
N VAL A 16 -5.20 -13.69 -4.91
CA VAL A 16 -4.68 -13.32 -3.59
C VAL A 16 -3.50 -14.22 -3.27
N ILE A 17 -2.34 -13.59 -3.05
CA ILE A 17 -1.10 -14.28 -2.67
C ILE A 17 -0.80 -13.93 -1.22
N VAL A 18 -0.85 -14.92 -0.34
CA VAL A 18 -0.47 -14.76 1.06
C VAL A 18 1.03 -15.03 1.20
N ARG A 19 1.78 -14.04 1.69
CA ARG A 19 3.22 -14.18 1.98
C ARG A 19 3.39 -14.33 3.49
N PRO A 20 3.74 -15.51 3.98
CA PRO A 20 4.04 -15.69 5.40
C PRO A 20 5.30 -14.89 5.76
N THR A 21 5.28 -14.27 6.94
CA THR A 21 6.42 -13.57 7.51
C THR A 21 6.89 -14.25 8.78
N THR A 22 8.11 -13.97 9.21
CA THR A 22 8.66 -14.44 10.49
C THR A 22 8.31 -13.51 11.65
N PHE A 23 7.47 -12.51 11.40
CA PHE A 23 7.04 -11.56 12.42
C PHE A 23 6.38 -12.26 13.60
N GLN A 24 6.84 -11.96 14.79
CA GLN A 24 6.26 -12.42 16.05
C GLN A 24 6.01 -11.21 16.94
N ALA A 25 4.75 -10.95 17.23
CA ALA A 25 4.39 -10.02 18.29
C ALA A 25 4.76 -10.69 19.62
N GLY A 26 5.80 -10.21 20.29
CA GLY A 26 6.08 -10.62 21.67
C GLY A 26 4.84 -10.37 22.52
N CYS A 27 4.48 -11.33 23.40
CA CYS A 27 3.32 -11.22 24.28
C CYS A 27 3.44 -10.04 25.25
N ALA A 28 2.96 -8.88 24.84
CA ALA A 28 2.54 -7.83 25.75
C ALA A 28 1.00 -7.83 25.76
N ILE A 29 0.42 -8.82 26.43
CA ILE A 29 -1.02 -8.85 26.65
C ILE A 29 -1.32 -7.86 27.76
N GLY A 30 -1.65 -6.64 27.39
CA GLY A 30 -2.22 -5.62 28.26
C GLY A 30 -3.75 -5.70 28.29
N THR A 31 -4.38 -5.01 29.22
CA THR A 31 -5.84 -5.01 29.40
C THR A 31 -6.58 -4.06 28.44
N ASP A 32 -5.87 -3.23 27.70
CA ASP A 32 -6.43 -2.26 26.75
C ASP A 32 -6.13 -2.66 25.30
N LYS A 33 -7.15 -3.21 24.64
CA LYS A 33 -7.08 -3.67 23.23
C LYS A 33 -6.64 -2.60 22.24
N TRP A 34 -6.95 -1.33 22.51
CA TRP A 34 -6.56 -0.23 21.63
C TRP A 34 -5.05 0.04 21.70
N VAL A 35 -4.49 0.06 22.90
CA VAL A 35 -3.05 0.24 23.10
C VAL A 35 -2.28 -0.94 22.50
N GLU A 36 -2.79 -2.16 22.64
CA GLU A 36 -2.22 -3.36 22.02
C GLU A 36 -2.18 -3.26 20.49
N PHE A 37 -3.25 -2.76 19.88
CA PHE A 37 -3.33 -2.58 18.43
C PHE A 37 -2.31 -1.56 17.94
N GLN A 38 -2.18 -0.41 18.61
CA GLN A 38 -1.22 0.62 18.25
C GLN A 38 0.23 0.12 18.37
N SER A 39 0.52 -0.63 19.43
CA SER A 39 1.83 -1.25 19.65
C SER A 39 2.14 -2.30 18.59
N LEU A 40 1.16 -3.11 18.20
CA LEU A 40 1.32 -4.10 17.13
C LEU A 40 1.62 -3.43 15.78
N TYR A 41 0.91 -2.36 15.44
CA TYR A 41 1.19 -1.59 14.23
C TYR A 41 2.60 -1.02 14.22
N GLN A 42 3.07 -0.49 15.37
CA GLN A 42 4.42 0.04 15.49
C GLN A 42 5.47 -1.06 15.30
N LEU A 43 5.28 -2.22 15.91
CA LEU A 43 6.17 -3.36 15.74
C LEU A 43 6.26 -3.82 14.28
N LEU A 44 5.13 -3.82 13.56
CA LEU A 44 5.10 -4.17 12.14
C LEU A 44 5.81 -3.11 11.27
N VAL A 45 5.63 -1.83 11.59
CA VAL A 45 6.33 -0.73 10.90
C VAL A 45 7.85 -0.81 11.11
N ASP A 46 8.28 -1.25 12.29
CA ASP A 46 9.69 -1.33 12.67
C ASP A 46 10.38 -2.65 12.27
N ASP A 47 9.61 -3.64 11.80
CA ASP A 47 10.18 -4.92 11.35
C ASP A 47 10.93 -4.77 10.01
N GLU A 48 12.24 -4.57 10.12
CA GLU A 48 13.12 -4.40 8.94
C GLU A 48 13.14 -5.62 8.03
N THR A 49 13.00 -6.83 8.57
CA THR A 49 13.01 -8.08 7.79
C THR A 49 11.78 -8.15 6.91
N GLN A 50 10.61 -7.86 7.49
CA GLN A 50 9.36 -7.80 6.74
C GLN A 50 9.38 -6.69 5.70
N ASN A 51 9.81 -5.50 6.08
CA ASN A 51 9.87 -4.34 5.18
C ASN A 51 10.79 -4.59 3.98
N ARG A 52 11.95 -5.23 4.21
CA ARG A 52 12.85 -5.63 3.14
C ARG A 52 12.21 -6.63 2.19
N ALA A 53 11.57 -7.66 2.71
CA ALA A 53 10.88 -8.66 1.89
C ALA A 53 9.77 -8.03 1.04
N ILE A 54 9.00 -7.10 1.59
CA ILE A 54 8.00 -6.33 0.84
C ILE A 54 8.65 -5.53 -0.28
N CYS A 55 9.72 -4.79 0.00
CA CYS A 55 10.42 -4.00 -1.01
C CYS A 55 10.99 -4.87 -2.15
N GLU A 56 11.55 -6.03 -1.84
CA GLU A 56 12.06 -6.98 -2.84
C GLU A 56 10.95 -7.48 -3.76
N GLU A 57 9.79 -7.85 -3.22
CA GLU A 57 8.64 -8.28 -4.01
C GLU A 57 8.07 -7.14 -4.87
N VAL A 58 8.03 -5.92 -4.34
CA VAL A 58 7.60 -4.72 -5.08
C VAL A 58 8.53 -4.43 -6.25
N VAL A 59 9.85 -4.45 -6.03
CA VAL A 59 10.84 -4.24 -7.09
C VAL A 59 10.72 -5.32 -8.16
N ARG A 60 10.49 -6.57 -7.77
CA ARG A 60 10.24 -7.67 -8.70
C ARG A 60 8.98 -7.40 -9.53
N ALA A 61 7.86 -7.04 -8.91
CA ALA A 61 6.62 -6.70 -9.61
C ALA A 61 6.82 -5.57 -10.64
N VAL A 62 7.54 -4.51 -10.27
CA VAL A 62 7.86 -3.41 -11.19
C VAL A 62 8.71 -3.88 -12.37
N ARG A 63 9.72 -4.73 -12.13
CA ARG A 63 10.55 -5.31 -13.20
C ARG A 63 9.76 -6.21 -14.14
N ASP A 64 8.74 -6.88 -13.62
CA ASP A 64 7.80 -7.70 -14.40
C ASP A 64 6.76 -6.86 -15.17
N GLY A 65 6.90 -5.53 -15.18
CA GLY A 65 6.02 -4.60 -15.89
C GLY A 65 4.71 -4.29 -15.17
N ARG A 66 4.57 -4.66 -13.90
CA ARG A 66 3.39 -4.38 -13.09
C ARG A 66 3.41 -2.96 -12.52
N SER A 67 2.25 -2.49 -12.14
CA SER A 67 2.04 -1.18 -11.52
C SER A 67 1.52 -1.33 -10.08
N PRO A 68 2.42 -1.58 -9.10
CA PRO A 68 2.01 -1.86 -7.74
C PRO A 68 1.58 -0.62 -6.95
N LEU A 69 0.64 -0.83 -6.05
CA LEU A 69 0.25 0.05 -4.96
C LEU A 69 0.63 -0.61 -3.63
N ILE A 70 1.40 0.08 -2.80
CA ILE A 70 1.60 -0.30 -1.39
C ILE A 70 0.61 0.48 -0.53
N LEU A 71 -0.20 -0.24 0.22
CA LEU A 71 -1.17 0.33 1.14
C LEU A 71 -0.74 0.09 2.59
N THR A 72 -0.64 1.18 3.35
CA THR A 72 -0.36 1.16 4.79
C THR A 72 -1.23 2.16 5.53
N GLU A 73 -1.34 2.03 6.84
CA GLU A 73 -2.09 2.96 7.69
C GLU A 73 -1.18 3.99 8.40
N ARG A 74 0.15 3.94 8.16
CA ARG A 74 1.14 4.76 8.85
C ARG A 74 2.03 5.56 7.90
N ASN A 75 2.13 6.87 8.14
CA ASN A 75 2.99 7.74 7.34
C ASN A 75 4.48 7.38 7.46
N GLU A 76 4.94 7.07 8.66
CA GLU A 76 6.33 6.62 8.90
C GLU A 76 6.68 5.33 8.14
N HIS A 77 5.70 4.44 7.92
CA HIS A 77 5.88 3.26 7.10
C HIS A 77 6.05 3.62 5.62
N LEU A 78 5.28 4.62 5.13
CA LEU A 78 5.48 5.17 3.79
C LEU A 78 6.88 5.75 3.62
N ASP A 79 7.37 6.52 4.60
CA ASP A 79 8.71 7.14 4.56
C ASP A 79 9.81 6.08 4.46
N ARG A 80 9.67 4.98 5.19
CA ARG A 80 10.61 3.85 5.11
C ARG A 80 10.61 3.20 3.73
N PHE A 81 9.44 2.90 3.18
CA PHE A 81 9.32 2.34 1.84
C PHE A 81 9.84 3.28 0.76
N GLU A 82 9.53 4.58 0.85
CA GLU A 82 10.03 5.60 -0.07
C GLU A 82 11.56 5.62 -0.07
N GLY A 83 12.19 5.64 1.12
CA GLY A 83 13.64 5.66 1.25
C GLY A 83 14.33 4.47 0.61
N VAL A 84 13.75 3.28 0.71
CA VAL A 84 14.32 2.05 0.13
C VAL A 84 14.02 1.95 -1.37
N LEU A 85 12.77 2.18 -1.77
CA LEU A 85 12.32 1.94 -3.15
C LEU A 85 12.85 2.99 -4.13
N SER A 86 13.09 4.22 -3.70
CA SER A 86 13.63 5.29 -4.55
C SER A 86 15.00 4.97 -5.14
N ALA A 87 15.75 4.05 -4.56
CA ALA A 87 17.02 3.58 -5.11
C ALA A 87 16.86 2.53 -6.24
N SER A 88 15.70 1.89 -6.34
CA SER A 88 15.49 0.72 -7.21
C SER A 88 14.34 0.87 -8.21
N VAL A 89 13.43 1.82 -7.97
CA VAL A 89 12.26 2.08 -8.82
C VAL A 89 12.36 3.48 -9.40
N PRO A 90 12.20 3.65 -10.73
CA PRO A 90 12.33 4.97 -11.39
C PRO A 90 11.36 6.03 -10.85
N HIS A 91 10.13 5.63 -10.57
CA HIS A 91 9.10 6.55 -10.08
C HIS A 91 8.45 6.00 -8.81
N VAL A 92 8.67 6.70 -7.71
CA VAL A 92 7.98 6.47 -6.43
C VAL A 92 7.07 7.65 -6.15
N VAL A 93 5.77 7.41 -6.06
CA VAL A 93 4.76 8.44 -5.81
C VAL A 93 4.09 8.17 -4.45
N VAL A 94 4.11 9.18 -3.57
CA VAL A 94 3.59 9.05 -2.20
C VAL A 94 2.31 9.85 -2.05
N LEU A 95 1.22 9.16 -1.70
CA LEU A 95 -0.12 9.71 -1.56
C LEU A 95 -0.61 9.57 -0.12
N ARG A 96 -0.62 10.68 0.61
CA ARG A 96 -0.97 10.70 2.06
C ARG A 96 -2.38 11.23 2.28
N GLY A 97 -3.09 10.65 3.23
CA GLY A 97 -4.34 11.24 3.71
C GLY A 97 -4.09 12.63 4.32
N GLY A 98 -5.04 13.55 4.10
CA GLY A 98 -4.92 14.93 4.59
C GLY A 98 -4.19 15.91 3.66
N MET A 99 -3.74 15.47 2.48
CA MET A 99 -3.21 16.37 1.46
C MET A 99 -4.29 17.35 1.00
N GLY A 100 -3.92 18.63 0.86
CA GLY A 100 -4.81 19.65 0.32
C GLY A 100 -5.14 19.43 -1.17
N LYS A 101 -6.23 20.04 -1.65
CA LYS A 101 -6.68 19.89 -3.05
C LYS A 101 -5.60 20.20 -4.08
N LYS A 102 -4.81 21.25 -3.86
CA LYS A 102 -3.71 21.65 -4.75
C LYS A 102 -2.64 20.56 -4.82
N GLN A 103 -2.24 20.04 -3.69
CA GLN A 103 -1.21 18.98 -3.61
C GLN A 103 -1.69 17.69 -4.26
N ARG A 104 -2.95 17.27 -4.02
CA ARG A 104 -3.55 16.10 -4.69
C ARG A 104 -3.54 16.24 -6.21
N ARG A 105 -3.89 17.42 -6.70
CA ARG A 105 -3.87 17.70 -8.14
C ARG A 105 -2.45 17.60 -8.70
N THR A 106 -1.46 18.17 -8.04
CA THR A 106 -0.05 18.08 -8.46
C THR A 106 0.43 16.63 -8.50
N GLU A 107 0.13 15.82 -7.50
CA GLU A 107 0.52 14.40 -7.50
C GLU A 107 -0.23 13.59 -8.56
N ALA A 108 -1.51 13.88 -8.81
CA ALA A 108 -2.27 13.26 -9.89
C ALA A 108 -1.70 13.60 -11.28
N GLU A 109 -1.33 14.86 -11.51
CA GLU A 109 -0.68 15.31 -12.74
C GLU A 109 0.70 14.66 -12.93
N ARG A 110 1.50 14.57 -11.84
CA ARG A 110 2.77 13.85 -11.82
C ARG A 110 2.60 12.38 -12.17
N LEU A 111 1.63 11.73 -11.57
CA LEU A 111 1.33 10.32 -11.80
C LEU A 111 0.90 10.06 -13.26
N ALA A 112 0.04 10.93 -13.79
CA ALA A 112 -0.42 10.85 -15.18
C ALA A 112 0.70 11.09 -16.21
N ALA A 113 1.72 11.88 -15.86
CA ALA A 113 2.86 12.19 -16.72
C ALA A 113 3.88 11.05 -16.82
N ILE A 114 3.84 10.04 -15.95
CA ILE A 114 4.76 8.90 -15.99
C ILE A 114 4.44 8.03 -17.22
N PRO A 115 5.41 7.83 -18.14
CA PRO A 115 5.24 6.97 -19.31
C PRO A 115 4.81 5.54 -18.93
N ARG A 116 4.05 4.89 -19.79
CA ARG A 116 3.53 3.54 -19.50
C ARG A 116 4.63 2.48 -19.44
N GLU A 117 5.68 2.67 -20.19
CA GLU A 117 6.87 1.82 -20.29
C GLU A 117 7.83 1.98 -19.11
N GLU A 118 7.68 3.03 -18.32
CA GLU A 118 8.52 3.27 -17.15
C GLU A 118 7.92 2.67 -15.89
N GLY A 119 8.77 2.01 -15.11
CA GLY A 119 8.38 1.38 -13.85
C GLY A 119 8.01 2.40 -12.78
N ARG A 120 6.90 2.18 -12.10
CA ARG A 120 6.43 3.03 -11.01
C ARG A 120 5.87 2.22 -9.85
N VAL A 121 5.88 2.80 -8.67
CA VAL A 121 5.17 2.32 -7.49
C VAL A 121 4.43 3.46 -6.83
N ILE A 122 3.22 3.20 -6.37
CA ILE A 122 2.44 4.13 -5.56
C ILE A 122 2.46 3.67 -4.11
N LEU A 123 2.81 4.58 -3.21
CA LEU A 123 2.74 4.39 -1.76
C LEU A 123 1.57 5.21 -1.24
N ALA A 124 0.59 4.60 -0.59
CA ALA A 124 -0.58 5.34 -0.13
C ALA A 124 -1.04 4.93 1.27
N THR A 125 -1.68 5.88 1.96
CA THR A 125 -2.45 5.57 3.16
C THR A 125 -3.88 5.19 2.81
N GLY A 126 -4.50 4.32 3.62
CA GLY A 126 -5.89 3.91 3.43
C GLY A 126 -6.85 5.10 3.40
N LYS A 127 -6.58 6.15 4.18
CA LYS A 127 -7.36 7.39 4.17
C LYS A 127 -7.35 8.08 2.78
N TYR A 128 -6.21 8.11 2.09
CA TYR A 128 -6.13 8.73 0.77
C TYR A 128 -6.92 7.93 -0.27
N ILE A 129 -6.76 6.61 -0.28
CA ILE A 129 -7.47 5.71 -1.20
C ILE A 129 -8.99 5.79 -0.99
N GLY A 130 -9.46 5.84 0.27
CA GLY A 130 -10.88 5.98 0.61
C GLY A 130 -11.53 7.30 0.17
N GLU A 131 -10.75 8.28 -0.27
CA GLU A 131 -11.23 9.58 -0.74
C GLU A 131 -11.46 9.64 -2.27
N GLY A 132 -11.58 8.48 -2.94
CA GLY A 132 -11.94 8.38 -4.36
C GLY A 132 -10.75 8.39 -5.31
N PHE A 133 -9.64 7.81 -4.89
CA PHE A 133 -8.50 7.59 -5.78
C PHE A 133 -8.81 6.52 -6.83
N ASP A 134 -8.54 6.81 -8.09
CA ASP A 134 -8.67 5.89 -9.21
C ASP A 134 -7.46 6.01 -10.14
N ASP A 135 -6.85 4.89 -10.47
CA ASP A 135 -5.75 4.79 -11.42
C ASP A 135 -5.88 3.47 -12.21
N PRO A 136 -6.25 3.54 -13.50
CA PRO A 136 -6.51 2.36 -14.33
C PRO A 136 -5.27 1.51 -14.62
N ARG A 137 -4.06 2.00 -14.30
CA ARG A 137 -2.81 1.24 -14.48
C ARG A 137 -2.52 0.29 -13.32
N LEU A 138 -3.17 0.49 -12.17
CA LEU A 138 -2.93 -0.36 -10.99
C LEU A 138 -3.41 -1.78 -11.26
N ASP A 139 -2.53 -2.74 -11.04
CA ASP A 139 -2.78 -4.16 -11.23
C ASP A 139 -2.34 -5.04 -10.06
N THR A 140 -1.59 -4.49 -9.12
CA THR A 140 -1.04 -5.22 -7.98
C THR A 140 -1.15 -4.40 -6.71
N LEU A 141 -1.71 -5.01 -5.64
CA LEU A 141 -1.86 -4.37 -4.34
C LEU A 141 -1.03 -5.13 -3.29
N PHE A 142 -0.19 -4.40 -2.57
CA PHE A 142 0.53 -4.88 -1.40
C PHE A 142 -0.12 -4.33 -0.13
N LEU A 143 -0.74 -5.21 0.65
CA LEU A 143 -1.26 -4.89 1.97
C LEU A 143 -0.17 -5.17 3.01
N THR A 144 0.36 -4.14 3.62
CA THR A 144 1.53 -4.23 4.49
C THR A 144 1.19 -4.18 5.98
N LEU A 145 -0.02 -3.76 6.29
CA LEU A 145 -0.57 -3.73 7.65
C LEU A 145 -2.01 -4.27 7.63
N PRO A 146 -2.50 -4.79 8.76
CA PRO A 146 -3.90 -5.16 8.88
C PRO A 146 -4.81 -3.97 8.58
N VAL A 147 -5.81 -4.16 7.72
CA VAL A 147 -6.82 -3.15 7.40
C VAL A 147 -8.11 -3.45 8.14
N SER A 148 -8.56 -2.49 8.94
CA SER A 148 -9.78 -2.63 9.73
C SER A 148 -11.05 -2.24 8.99
N TRP A 149 -10.91 -1.55 7.86
CA TRP A 149 -12.05 -1.00 7.13
C TRP A 149 -12.35 -1.79 5.85
N ARG A 150 -13.50 -2.44 5.82
CA ARG A 150 -13.93 -3.31 4.72
C ARG A 150 -14.08 -2.61 3.36
N GLY A 151 -14.34 -1.29 3.35
CA GLY A 151 -14.49 -0.51 2.13
C GLY A 151 -13.19 -0.20 1.39
N THR A 152 -12.06 -0.19 2.09
CA THR A 152 -10.77 0.22 1.51
C THR A 152 -10.23 -0.79 0.48
N ILE A 153 -10.53 -2.07 0.64
CA ILE A 153 -10.01 -3.14 -0.24
C ILE A 153 -10.92 -3.35 -1.46
N ALA A 154 -12.17 -2.89 -1.38
CA ALA A 154 -13.18 -3.14 -2.42
C ALA A 154 -13.21 -2.07 -3.53
N GLN A 155 -12.41 -1.02 -3.39
CA GLN A 155 -12.22 0.03 -4.40
C GLN A 155 -11.03 -0.30 -5.29
#